data_57d97ab5f7a70c3fcfa49d2f05f2cf45
#
_entry.id   57d97ab5f7a70c3fcfa49d2f05f2cf45
#
_cell.length_a   1.000
_cell.length_b   1.000
_cell.length_c   1.000
_cell.angle_alpha   90.00
_cell.angle_beta   90.00
_cell.angle_gamma   90.00
#
_symmetry.space_group_name_H-M   'P 1'
#
loop_
_entity.id
_entity.type
_entity.pdbx_description
1 polymer ?
#
loop_
_entity_poly.entity_id
_entity_poly.type
_entity_poly.pdbx_seq_one_letter_code
_entity_poly.pdbx_strand_id
1 'polypeptide(L)'
;MLNIQLKPHRTALKSGSTEAQKVFAMLKLIPDAEAAATRPPLALALVIDTSASMQAFADQEAAKQLAKNAAPVGNIVDGGTYKGYNLNLPTLLDQAISAAHTMVDDPHFAPTDRITLVHFDDDARVLMPLTPISNRAGIHAAIELLRDYAGGTHMGKGLTTALGEVGKIGPEVAKRAIVFTDGATFDEEECLATLPEFARLNIPIIGVGFGEEYYDDLLKQLADATLGKPYGIKDINDFSALIGAEVAQTTREVVTNLRATISTVKGVTIDSISRVAPSLNDVDTSQKPFLLGNIERGDFTVFIIEMTISGVERPPSRARVAQVGLVATAPGLNKTLEFPPQNLFVEFTTDEAATAQVDPEVISYVQQKNVGRMVGEAMRTVALDPGKARHTLQIAAGMTQRIGNGAATQMLQGALDELDKTGTISVATNKTVALGVRTKTVRTAAMGDGGTGGLSPEEIRKLTGT
;
A
#
# COMPACT_ATOMS: atom_id res chain seq x y z
N MET A 1 5.42 -2.17 25.22
CA MET A 1 4.53 -2.43 24.09
C MET A 1 4.97 -1.72 22.82
N LEU A 2 5.19 -0.41 22.83
CA LEU A 2 5.56 0.37 21.64
C LEU A 2 6.53 1.48 22.03
N ASN A 3 7.75 1.46 21.47
CA ASN A 3 8.70 2.56 21.57
C ASN A 3 8.38 3.56 20.45
N ILE A 4 8.14 4.82 20.83
CA ILE A 4 7.70 5.88 19.93
C ILE A 4 8.82 6.90 19.81
N GLN A 5 9.29 7.14 18.59
CA GLN A 5 10.31 8.15 18.28
C GLN A 5 9.69 9.21 17.37
N LEU A 6 9.73 10.46 17.79
CA LEU A 6 9.29 11.62 17.02
C LEU A 6 10.46 12.57 16.83
N LYS A 7 10.94 12.71 15.59
CA LYS A 7 12.11 13.52 15.25
C LYS A 7 11.84 14.44 14.07
N PRO A 8 12.22 15.72 14.10
CA PRO A 8 12.17 16.59 12.94
C PRO A 8 13.37 16.32 12.01
N HIS A 9 13.23 16.60 10.71
CA HIS A 9 14.34 16.50 9.76
C HIS A 9 15.45 17.53 10.04
N ARG A 10 15.10 18.64 10.70
CA ARG A 10 16.05 19.64 11.25
C ARG A 10 15.54 20.13 12.59
N THR A 11 16.43 20.30 13.52
CA THR A 11 16.10 20.79 14.86
C THR A 11 16.07 22.31 14.92
N ALA A 12 16.75 23.01 13.99
CA ALA A 12 16.87 24.46 13.93
C ALA A 12 16.19 25.03 12.67
N LEU A 13 15.47 26.12 12.83
CA LEU A 13 14.79 26.89 11.80
C LEU A 13 15.24 28.34 11.86
N LYS A 14 15.14 29.05 10.74
CA LYS A 14 15.55 30.45 10.65
C LYS A 14 14.60 31.32 11.46
N SER A 15 15.14 32.07 12.44
CA SER A 15 14.40 33.15 13.13
C SER A 15 14.31 34.38 12.25
N GLY A 16 13.30 35.24 12.48
CA GLY A 16 13.10 36.45 11.70
C GLY A 16 12.70 36.23 10.25
N SER A 17 12.34 35.03 9.85
CA SER A 17 11.89 34.76 8.48
C SER A 17 10.42 35.07 8.31
N THR A 18 10.11 35.86 7.28
CA THR A 18 8.74 36.14 6.83
C THR A 18 8.25 35.06 5.82
N GLU A 19 9.15 34.19 5.35
CA GLU A 19 8.82 33.07 4.47
C GLU A 19 8.35 31.86 5.26
N ALA A 20 7.44 31.09 4.70
CA ALA A 20 7.00 29.83 5.26
C ALA A 20 8.14 28.81 5.28
N GLN A 21 8.30 28.07 6.38
CA GLN A 21 9.35 27.06 6.52
C GLN A 21 8.73 25.67 6.66
N LYS A 22 9.22 24.70 5.88
CA LYS A 22 8.76 23.33 5.95
C LYS A 22 9.51 22.51 7.00
N VAL A 23 8.75 21.67 7.71
CA VAL A 23 9.28 20.70 8.65
C VAL A 23 8.72 19.32 8.33
N PHE A 24 9.62 18.35 8.12
CA PHE A 24 9.26 16.96 8.03
C PHE A 24 9.56 16.30 9.37
N ALA A 25 8.55 15.71 9.99
CA ALA A 25 8.74 14.93 11.21
C ALA A 25 8.56 13.44 10.94
N MET A 26 9.53 12.65 11.37
CA MET A 26 9.46 11.21 11.37
C MET A 26 8.80 10.73 12.67
N LEU A 27 7.70 10.00 12.55
CA LEU A 27 7.10 9.21 13.62
C LEU A 27 7.46 7.74 13.37
N LYS A 28 8.41 7.21 14.17
CA LYS A 28 8.86 5.82 14.08
C LYS A 28 8.32 5.03 15.26
N LEU A 29 7.65 3.93 14.97
CA LEU A 29 6.92 3.09 15.91
C LEU A 29 7.58 1.71 15.93
N ILE A 30 8.17 1.34 17.08
CA ILE A 30 8.97 0.13 17.25
C ILE A 30 8.29 -0.73 18.33
N PRO A 31 7.70 -1.90 17.98
CA PRO A 31 7.18 -2.82 18.98
C PRO A 31 8.30 -3.37 19.86
N ASP A 32 8.05 -3.45 21.16
CA ASP A 32 8.96 -4.12 22.08
C ASP A 32 8.74 -5.65 22.09
N ALA A 33 9.68 -6.37 22.69
CA ALA A 33 9.64 -7.83 22.73
C ALA A 33 8.41 -8.39 23.49
N GLU A 34 7.85 -7.65 24.44
CA GLU A 34 6.67 -8.07 25.20
C GLU A 34 5.38 -7.99 24.39
N ALA A 35 5.31 -7.06 23.41
CA ALA A 35 4.18 -6.99 22.48
C ALA A 35 4.07 -8.25 21.61
N ALA A 36 5.14 -9.05 21.53
CA ALA A 36 5.23 -10.21 20.67
C ALA A 36 4.53 -11.49 21.20
N ALA A 37 3.95 -11.48 22.40
CA ALA A 37 3.53 -12.72 23.08
C ALA A 37 2.24 -13.36 22.53
N THR A 38 1.36 -12.61 21.88
CA THR A 38 0.06 -13.14 21.41
C THR A 38 -0.16 -12.79 19.95
N ARG A 39 -0.26 -13.83 19.11
CA ARG A 39 -0.74 -13.71 17.73
C ARG A 39 -2.25 -13.45 17.74
N PRO A 40 -2.75 -12.39 17.10
CA PRO A 40 -4.19 -12.21 16.97
C PRO A 40 -4.80 -13.28 16.06
N PRO A 41 -6.04 -13.72 16.31
CA PRO A 41 -6.82 -14.44 15.31
C PRO A 41 -6.97 -13.56 14.06
N LEU A 42 -7.06 -14.18 12.88
CA LEU A 42 -7.25 -13.49 11.61
C LEU A 42 -8.66 -13.79 11.05
N ALA A 43 -9.32 -12.76 10.55
CA ALA A 43 -10.49 -12.86 9.68
C ALA A 43 -10.13 -12.30 8.30
N LEU A 44 -10.08 -13.16 7.30
CA LEU A 44 -9.69 -12.82 5.93
C LEU A 44 -10.91 -12.90 5.01
N ALA A 45 -11.20 -11.84 4.27
CA ALA A 45 -12.09 -11.89 3.11
C ALA A 45 -11.26 -12.03 1.84
N LEU A 46 -11.49 -13.10 1.10
CA LEU A 46 -10.97 -13.28 -0.25
C LEU A 46 -12.08 -12.92 -1.23
N VAL A 47 -11.85 -11.90 -2.04
CA VAL A 47 -12.83 -11.31 -2.97
C VAL A 47 -12.28 -11.48 -4.38
N ILE A 48 -12.85 -12.39 -5.14
CA ILE A 48 -12.34 -12.83 -6.44
C ILE A 48 -13.25 -12.37 -7.55
N ASP A 49 -12.65 -11.71 -8.52
CA ASP A 49 -13.25 -11.38 -9.80
C ASP A 49 -13.56 -12.68 -10.57
N THR A 50 -14.79 -12.82 -11.02
CA THR A 50 -15.25 -13.92 -11.88
C THR A 50 -15.84 -13.40 -13.20
N SER A 51 -15.51 -12.16 -13.55
CA SER A 51 -15.94 -11.56 -14.83
C SER A 51 -15.47 -12.37 -16.04
N ALA A 52 -16.06 -12.10 -17.20
CA ALA A 52 -15.76 -12.83 -18.42
C ALA A 52 -14.29 -12.69 -18.85
N SER A 53 -13.62 -11.58 -18.54
CA SER A 53 -12.19 -11.40 -18.80
C SER A 53 -11.31 -12.40 -18.05
N MET A 54 -11.70 -12.83 -16.85
CA MET A 54 -11.03 -13.87 -16.08
C MET A 54 -11.02 -15.25 -16.75
N GLN A 55 -11.84 -15.46 -17.79
CA GLN A 55 -11.81 -16.65 -18.64
C GLN A 55 -10.73 -16.57 -19.74
N ALA A 56 -10.00 -15.46 -19.85
CA ALA A 56 -8.87 -15.35 -20.75
C ALA A 56 -7.74 -16.32 -20.34
N PHE A 57 -7.04 -16.86 -21.35
CA PHE A 57 -5.89 -17.72 -21.08
C PHE A 57 -4.75 -16.92 -20.43
N ALA A 58 -4.17 -17.49 -19.40
CA ALA A 58 -3.10 -16.85 -18.64
C ALA A 58 -1.82 -16.64 -19.48
N ASP A 59 -1.48 -17.61 -20.35
CA ASP A 59 -0.43 -17.46 -21.36
C ASP A 59 -1.06 -17.13 -22.72
N GLN A 60 -1.20 -15.84 -23.00
CA GLN A 60 -1.81 -15.36 -24.23
C GLN A 60 -0.98 -15.68 -25.48
N GLU A 61 0.35 -15.75 -25.37
CA GLU A 61 1.20 -16.08 -26.53
C GLU A 61 1.11 -17.54 -26.90
N ALA A 62 1.13 -18.45 -25.92
CA ALA A 62 0.86 -19.86 -26.15
C ALA A 62 -0.57 -20.07 -26.71
N ALA A 63 -1.55 -19.38 -26.17
CA ALA A 63 -2.93 -19.44 -26.65
C ALA A 63 -3.05 -18.96 -28.10
N LYS A 64 -2.44 -17.85 -28.50
CA LYS A 64 -2.41 -17.35 -29.89
C LYS A 64 -1.78 -18.35 -30.84
N GLN A 65 -0.70 -19.03 -30.42
CA GLN A 65 -0.04 -20.04 -31.24
C GLN A 65 -0.93 -21.28 -31.44
N LEU A 66 -1.53 -21.80 -30.37
CA LEU A 66 -2.42 -22.95 -30.42
C LEU A 66 -3.72 -22.63 -31.18
N ALA A 67 -4.28 -21.46 -31.00
CA ALA A 67 -5.50 -21.00 -31.67
C ALA A 67 -5.36 -20.95 -33.22
N LYS A 68 -4.16 -20.76 -33.75
CA LYS A 68 -3.93 -20.80 -35.21
C LYS A 68 -4.38 -22.14 -35.86
N ASN A 69 -4.30 -23.22 -35.08
CA ASN A 69 -4.61 -24.58 -35.55
C ASN A 69 -5.90 -25.13 -34.91
N ALA A 70 -6.58 -24.38 -34.04
CA ALA A 70 -7.78 -24.84 -33.35
C ALA A 70 -9.04 -24.23 -33.98
N ALA A 71 -10.15 -25.00 -33.97
CA ALA A 71 -11.44 -24.46 -34.34
C ALA A 71 -12.06 -23.64 -33.22
N PRO A 72 -12.62 -22.45 -33.51
CA PRO A 72 -13.32 -21.68 -32.49
C PRO A 72 -14.59 -22.40 -32.03
N VAL A 73 -14.84 -22.41 -30.71
CA VAL A 73 -16.01 -23.07 -30.10
C VAL A 73 -17.18 -22.13 -29.81
N GLY A 74 -16.96 -20.82 -29.95
CA GLY A 74 -18.00 -19.81 -29.72
C GLY A 74 -17.46 -18.40 -29.73
N ASN A 75 -18.33 -17.46 -29.39
CA ASN A 75 -17.96 -16.07 -29.15
C ASN A 75 -18.18 -15.73 -27.68
N ILE A 76 -17.21 -15.07 -27.05
CA ILE A 76 -17.31 -14.48 -25.72
C ILE A 76 -17.68 -13.01 -25.93
N VAL A 77 -18.66 -12.51 -25.18
CA VAL A 77 -19.11 -11.12 -25.24
C VAL A 77 -18.80 -10.46 -23.90
N ASP A 78 -17.81 -9.57 -23.91
CA ASP A 78 -17.44 -8.75 -22.75
C ASP A 78 -16.87 -7.43 -23.32
N GLY A 79 -17.67 -6.38 -23.34
CA GLY A 79 -17.28 -5.08 -23.95
C GLY A 79 -16.91 -5.16 -25.45
N GLY A 80 -16.81 -6.36 -26.01
CA GLY A 80 -16.50 -6.71 -27.40
C GLY A 80 -16.85 -8.16 -27.71
N THR A 81 -16.69 -8.57 -28.99
CA THR A 81 -16.92 -9.97 -29.39
C THR A 81 -15.59 -10.64 -29.65
N TYR A 82 -15.25 -11.64 -28.85
CA TYR A 82 -14.03 -12.42 -28.96
C TYR A 82 -14.33 -13.86 -29.38
N LYS A 83 -13.41 -14.49 -30.12
CA LYS A 83 -13.52 -15.93 -30.45
C LYS A 83 -13.08 -16.76 -29.27
N GLY A 84 -13.96 -17.62 -28.77
CA GLY A 84 -13.64 -18.63 -27.77
C GLY A 84 -12.95 -19.83 -28.39
N TYR A 85 -11.91 -20.36 -27.74
CA TYR A 85 -11.19 -21.58 -28.12
C TYR A 85 -11.12 -22.51 -26.93
N ASN A 86 -11.38 -23.78 -27.14
CA ASN A 86 -11.12 -24.82 -26.14
C ASN A 86 -9.67 -25.28 -26.27
N LEU A 87 -8.76 -24.56 -25.62
CA LEU A 87 -7.35 -24.90 -25.55
C LEU A 87 -7.09 -25.50 -24.16
N ASN A 88 -6.22 -26.51 -24.13
CA ASN A 88 -5.80 -27.10 -22.83
C ASN A 88 -4.75 -26.21 -22.14
N LEU A 89 -5.14 -24.97 -21.84
CA LEU A 89 -4.36 -23.97 -21.15
C LEU A 89 -5.17 -23.40 -19.97
N PRO A 90 -4.53 -23.11 -18.85
CA PRO A 90 -5.22 -22.49 -17.73
C PRO A 90 -5.66 -21.07 -18.05
N THR A 91 -6.85 -20.70 -17.57
CA THR A 91 -7.36 -19.33 -17.58
C THR A 91 -6.79 -18.53 -16.39
N LEU A 92 -7.03 -17.22 -16.37
CA LEU A 92 -6.72 -16.37 -15.20
C LEU A 92 -7.50 -16.83 -13.98
N LEU A 93 -8.77 -17.22 -14.16
CA LEU A 93 -9.61 -17.76 -13.10
C LEU A 93 -9.06 -19.08 -12.56
N ASP A 94 -8.59 -19.99 -13.44
CA ASP A 94 -7.94 -21.25 -13.00
C ASP A 94 -6.74 -21.00 -12.10
N GLN A 95 -5.96 -19.98 -12.45
CA GLN A 95 -4.78 -19.64 -11.67
C GLN A 95 -5.14 -18.93 -10.35
N ALA A 96 -6.16 -18.06 -10.34
CA ALA A 96 -6.69 -17.47 -9.11
C ALA A 96 -7.24 -18.54 -8.16
N ILE A 97 -7.96 -19.54 -8.69
CA ILE A 97 -8.44 -20.71 -7.96
C ILE A 97 -7.26 -21.51 -7.38
N SER A 98 -6.24 -21.81 -8.19
CA SER A 98 -5.04 -22.53 -7.74
C SER A 98 -4.31 -21.77 -6.62
N ALA A 99 -4.18 -20.45 -6.76
CA ALA A 99 -3.58 -19.61 -5.73
C ALA A 99 -4.41 -19.58 -4.45
N ALA A 100 -5.74 -19.51 -4.55
CA ALA A 100 -6.64 -19.59 -3.41
C ALA A 100 -6.51 -20.93 -2.66
N HIS A 101 -6.41 -22.05 -3.38
CA HIS A 101 -6.13 -23.36 -2.79
C HIS A 101 -4.79 -23.37 -2.04
N THR A 102 -3.73 -22.88 -2.68
CA THR A 102 -2.40 -22.80 -2.06
C THR A 102 -2.43 -21.93 -0.78
N MET A 103 -3.14 -20.81 -0.82
CA MET A 103 -3.32 -19.95 0.34
C MET A 103 -3.99 -20.66 1.51
N VAL A 104 -5.08 -21.41 1.24
CA VAL A 104 -5.82 -22.14 2.30
C VAL A 104 -4.92 -23.16 3.01
N ASP A 105 -3.93 -23.69 2.31
CA ASP A 105 -2.96 -24.66 2.85
C ASP A 105 -1.73 -24.01 3.49
N ASP A 106 -1.64 -22.69 3.48
CA ASP A 106 -0.52 -21.95 4.07
C ASP A 106 -0.35 -22.29 5.55
N PRO A 107 0.87 -22.68 6.00
CA PRO A 107 1.13 -23.07 7.38
C PRO A 107 1.07 -21.91 8.39
N HIS A 108 1.04 -20.65 7.94
CA HIS A 108 0.90 -19.49 8.81
C HIS A 108 -0.52 -19.32 9.39
N PHE A 109 -1.52 -19.98 8.80
CA PHE A 109 -2.85 -19.99 9.40
C PHE A 109 -2.91 -20.83 10.67
N ALA A 110 -3.52 -20.27 11.71
CA ALA A 110 -3.86 -21.01 12.91
C ALA A 110 -5.30 -21.55 12.82
N PRO A 111 -5.63 -22.62 13.55
CA PRO A 111 -6.99 -23.20 13.54
C PRO A 111 -8.11 -22.21 13.92
N THR A 112 -7.77 -21.14 14.63
CA THR A 112 -8.70 -20.07 15.04
C THR A 112 -8.95 -19.02 13.97
N ASP A 113 -8.12 -18.99 12.91
CA ASP A 113 -8.31 -18.06 11.80
C ASP A 113 -9.55 -18.44 11.00
N ARG A 114 -10.13 -17.44 10.38
CA ARG A 114 -11.35 -17.59 9.59
C ARG A 114 -11.17 -16.96 8.22
N ILE A 115 -11.80 -17.56 7.23
CA ILE A 115 -11.84 -17.04 5.87
C ILE A 115 -13.29 -16.98 5.38
N THR A 116 -13.62 -15.95 4.63
CA THR A 116 -14.81 -15.87 3.78
C THR A 116 -14.40 -15.77 2.33
N LEU A 117 -15.16 -16.40 1.44
CA LEU A 117 -14.97 -16.31 0.00
C LEU A 117 -16.15 -15.59 -0.62
N VAL A 118 -15.85 -14.52 -1.33
CA VAL A 118 -16.80 -13.71 -2.08
C VAL A 118 -16.35 -13.70 -3.54
N HIS A 119 -17.26 -13.93 -4.45
CA HIS A 119 -17.05 -13.62 -5.87
C HIS A 119 -17.80 -12.35 -6.25
N PHE A 120 -17.38 -11.73 -7.35
CA PHE A 120 -18.12 -10.67 -8.01
C PHE A 120 -17.99 -10.77 -9.53
N ASP A 121 -19.09 -10.45 -10.20
CA ASP A 121 -19.25 -10.29 -11.64
C ASP A 121 -20.27 -9.18 -11.90
N ASP A 122 -21.43 -9.44 -12.55
CA ASP A 122 -22.57 -8.52 -12.59
C ASP A 122 -23.24 -8.33 -11.22
N ASP A 123 -23.04 -9.30 -10.31
CA ASP A 123 -23.51 -9.29 -8.94
C ASP A 123 -22.36 -9.71 -8.00
N ALA A 124 -22.64 -9.84 -6.71
CA ALA A 124 -21.66 -10.39 -5.77
C ALA A 124 -22.35 -11.31 -4.76
N ARG A 125 -21.69 -12.43 -4.43
CA ARG A 125 -22.23 -13.40 -3.48
C ARG A 125 -21.17 -13.97 -2.57
N VAL A 126 -21.59 -14.29 -1.35
CA VAL A 126 -20.80 -15.07 -0.40
C VAL A 126 -20.87 -16.54 -0.83
N LEU A 127 -19.81 -17.09 -1.39
CA LEU A 127 -19.71 -18.52 -1.70
C LEU A 127 -19.44 -19.34 -0.46
N MET A 128 -18.70 -18.75 0.50
CA MET A 128 -18.51 -19.31 1.82
C MET A 128 -18.58 -18.18 2.86
N PRO A 129 -19.48 -18.25 3.85
CA PRO A 129 -19.49 -17.34 4.98
C PRO A 129 -18.22 -17.51 5.83
N LEU A 130 -17.96 -16.58 6.73
CA LEU A 130 -16.75 -16.58 7.53
C LEU A 130 -16.56 -17.88 8.33
N THR A 131 -15.72 -18.77 7.81
CA THR A 131 -15.53 -20.16 8.23
C THR A 131 -14.14 -20.37 8.83
N PRO A 132 -13.99 -21.14 9.93
CA PRO A 132 -12.68 -21.48 10.46
C PRO A 132 -11.82 -22.22 9.45
N ILE A 133 -10.53 -21.87 9.38
CA ILE A 133 -9.57 -22.48 8.44
C ILE A 133 -9.40 -24.00 8.67
N SER A 134 -9.76 -24.50 9.84
CA SER A 134 -9.79 -25.94 10.14
C SER A 134 -10.74 -26.73 9.22
N ASN A 135 -11.75 -26.06 8.63
CA ASN A 135 -12.65 -26.67 7.63
C ASN A 135 -12.08 -26.56 6.21
N ARG A 136 -10.82 -26.95 6.00
CA ARG A 136 -10.13 -26.84 4.69
C ARG A 136 -10.91 -27.50 3.56
N ALA A 137 -11.48 -28.69 3.79
CA ALA A 137 -12.24 -29.38 2.76
C ALA A 137 -13.45 -28.59 2.26
N GLY A 138 -14.20 -27.95 3.19
CA GLY A 138 -15.33 -27.08 2.82
C GLY A 138 -14.86 -25.81 2.08
N ILE A 139 -13.72 -25.25 2.48
CA ILE A 139 -13.16 -24.05 1.82
C ILE A 139 -12.70 -24.41 0.40
N HIS A 140 -11.98 -25.53 0.22
CA HIS A 140 -11.58 -26.00 -1.10
C HIS A 140 -12.77 -26.26 -2.03
N ALA A 141 -13.85 -26.85 -1.49
CA ALA A 141 -15.07 -27.07 -2.27
C ALA A 141 -15.74 -25.74 -2.69
N ALA A 142 -15.73 -24.73 -1.82
CA ALA A 142 -16.29 -23.41 -2.14
C ALA A 142 -15.46 -22.67 -3.19
N ILE A 143 -14.12 -22.81 -3.17
CA ILE A 143 -13.23 -22.22 -4.18
C ILE A 143 -13.57 -22.73 -5.58
N GLU A 144 -13.87 -24.01 -5.74
CA GLU A 144 -14.24 -24.57 -7.07
C GLU A 144 -15.55 -23.99 -7.63
N LEU A 145 -16.46 -23.47 -6.75
CA LEU A 145 -17.70 -22.81 -7.20
C LEU A 145 -17.43 -21.52 -8.00
N LEU A 146 -16.25 -20.92 -7.88
CA LEU A 146 -15.86 -19.76 -8.70
C LEU A 146 -16.00 -20.02 -10.20
N ARG A 147 -15.87 -21.27 -10.65
CA ARG A 147 -16.01 -21.68 -12.05
C ARG A 147 -17.43 -21.55 -12.61
N ASP A 148 -18.42 -21.47 -11.75
CA ASP A 148 -19.83 -21.43 -12.13
C ASP A 148 -20.30 -20.01 -12.49
N TYR A 149 -19.41 -19.00 -12.38
CA TYR A 149 -19.72 -17.60 -12.55
C TYR A 149 -18.97 -16.98 -13.72
N ALA A 150 -19.63 -16.05 -14.39
CA ALA A 150 -19.07 -15.20 -15.43
C ALA A 150 -20.04 -14.04 -15.69
N GLY A 151 -19.52 -12.82 -15.88
CA GLY A 151 -20.37 -11.63 -16.12
C GLY A 151 -19.52 -10.39 -16.33
N GLY A 152 -20.04 -9.25 -15.97
CA GLY A 152 -19.33 -7.97 -15.94
C GLY A 152 -18.41 -7.87 -14.71
N THR A 153 -17.95 -6.64 -14.40
CA THR A 153 -17.02 -6.40 -13.28
C THR A 153 -17.58 -5.34 -12.36
N HIS A 154 -18.18 -5.76 -11.22
CA HIS A 154 -18.74 -4.87 -10.20
C HIS A 154 -18.02 -5.12 -8.85
N MET A 155 -16.80 -4.60 -8.74
CA MET A 155 -15.95 -4.76 -7.54
C MET A 155 -16.57 -4.12 -6.29
N GLY A 156 -17.31 -3.01 -6.42
CA GLY A 156 -17.97 -2.33 -5.31
C GLY A 156 -18.98 -3.23 -4.62
N LYS A 157 -19.76 -4.01 -5.39
CA LYS A 157 -20.64 -5.05 -4.82
C LYS A 157 -19.86 -6.11 -4.09
N GLY A 158 -18.71 -6.55 -4.63
CA GLY A 158 -17.81 -7.49 -3.99
C GLY A 158 -17.28 -6.98 -2.65
N LEU A 159 -16.82 -5.73 -2.62
CA LEU A 159 -16.36 -5.05 -1.40
C LEU A 159 -17.49 -4.91 -0.36
N THR A 160 -18.67 -4.47 -0.77
CA THR A 160 -19.85 -4.34 0.10
C THR A 160 -20.22 -5.69 0.72
N THR A 161 -20.21 -6.76 -0.08
CA THR A 161 -20.51 -8.12 0.36
C THR A 161 -19.46 -8.62 1.36
N ALA A 162 -18.18 -8.42 1.08
CA ALA A 162 -17.08 -8.79 1.96
C ALA A 162 -17.14 -8.02 3.30
N LEU A 163 -17.43 -6.71 3.23
CA LEU A 163 -17.63 -5.87 4.42
C LEU A 163 -18.75 -6.41 5.31
N GLY A 164 -19.85 -6.89 4.71
CA GLY A 164 -20.96 -7.53 5.39
C GLY A 164 -20.55 -8.77 6.18
N GLU A 165 -19.49 -9.48 5.80
CA GLU A 165 -18.97 -10.66 6.50
C GLU A 165 -17.93 -10.29 7.58
N VAL A 166 -16.82 -9.62 7.18
CA VAL A 166 -15.73 -9.35 8.13
C VAL A 166 -16.00 -8.16 9.04
N GLY A 167 -16.93 -7.28 8.67
CA GLY A 167 -17.33 -6.13 9.48
C GLY A 167 -18.07 -6.51 10.77
N LYS A 168 -18.69 -7.69 10.83
CA LYS A 168 -19.37 -8.21 12.03
C LYS A 168 -18.40 -8.63 13.15
N ILE A 169 -17.11 -8.76 12.82
CA ILE A 169 -16.09 -9.27 13.73
C ILE A 169 -15.57 -8.16 14.63
N GLY A 170 -15.35 -8.48 15.91
CA GLY A 170 -14.85 -7.53 16.91
C GLY A 170 -13.43 -7.01 16.63
N PRO A 171 -13.00 -5.96 17.34
CA PRO A 171 -11.70 -5.33 17.14
C PRO A 171 -10.51 -6.17 17.66
N GLU A 172 -10.77 -7.24 18.42
CA GLU A 172 -9.76 -8.19 18.95
C GLU A 172 -9.20 -9.11 17.87
N VAL A 173 -9.85 -9.21 16.71
CA VAL A 173 -9.45 -10.03 15.57
C VAL A 173 -8.82 -9.13 14.51
N ALA A 174 -7.65 -9.51 14.02
CA ALA A 174 -7.04 -8.86 12.85
C ALA A 174 -7.89 -9.14 11.61
N LYS A 175 -8.13 -8.13 10.80
CA LYS A 175 -9.00 -8.23 9.62
C LYS A 175 -8.25 -7.82 8.36
N ARG A 176 -8.57 -8.48 7.24
CA ARG A 176 -8.06 -8.15 5.90
C ARG A 176 -9.12 -8.44 4.84
N ALA A 177 -9.11 -7.66 3.79
CA ALA A 177 -9.76 -8.00 2.54
C ALA A 177 -8.70 -8.06 1.43
N ILE A 178 -8.67 -9.15 0.68
CA ILE A 178 -7.82 -9.31 -0.49
C ILE A 178 -8.75 -9.33 -1.70
N VAL A 179 -8.56 -8.39 -2.61
CA VAL A 179 -9.35 -8.27 -3.84
C VAL A 179 -8.46 -8.59 -5.01
N PHE A 180 -8.88 -9.51 -5.85
CA PHE A 180 -8.18 -9.87 -7.09
C PHE A 180 -9.05 -9.56 -8.30
N THR A 181 -8.50 -8.84 -9.28
CA THR A 181 -9.18 -8.46 -10.52
C THR A 181 -8.18 -8.34 -11.68
N ASP A 182 -8.62 -8.61 -12.89
CA ASP A 182 -7.86 -8.37 -14.12
C ASP A 182 -8.41 -7.18 -14.94
N GLY A 183 -9.56 -6.63 -14.55
CA GLY A 183 -10.29 -5.63 -15.30
C GLY A 183 -10.60 -4.32 -14.54
N ALA A 184 -11.13 -3.39 -15.31
CA ALA A 184 -11.73 -2.18 -14.80
C ALA A 184 -13.13 -2.46 -14.26
N THR A 185 -13.48 -1.84 -13.13
CA THR A 185 -14.83 -2.01 -12.57
C THR A 185 -15.83 -0.98 -13.13
N PHE A 186 -17.08 -1.38 -13.23
CA PHE A 186 -18.18 -0.51 -13.67
C PHE A 186 -18.80 0.31 -12.51
N ASP A 187 -18.48 -0.02 -11.26
CA ASP A 187 -19.06 0.56 -10.05
C ASP A 187 -18.01 1.21 -9.14
N GLU A 188 -17.09 2.00 -9.73
CA GLU A 188 -16.01 2.68 -8.99
C GLU A 188 -16.54 3.53 -7.83
N GLU A 189 -17.66 4.27 -8.06
CA GLU A 189 -18.28 5.09 -7.01
C GLU A 189 -18.73 4.24 -5.81
N GLU A 190 -19.26 3.03 -6.04
CA GLU A 190 -19.62 2.10 -4.98
C GLU A 190 -18.39 1.58 -4.25
N CYS A 191 -17.31 1.28 -4.97
CA CYS A 191 -16.03 0.93 -4.34
C CYS A 191 -15.60 2.01 -3.34
N LEU A 192 -15.56 3.27 -3.79
CA LEU A 192 -15.12 4.41 -2.96
C LEU A 192 -16.08 4.67 -1.78
N ALA A 193 -17.38 4.46 -1.96
CA ALA A 193 -18.38 4.65 -0.91
C ALA A 193 -18.21 3.65 0.27
N THR A 194 -17.58 2.50 0.05
CA THR A 194 -17.33 1.51 1.11
C THR A 194 -16.13 1.87 2.01
N LEU A 195 -15.18 2.67 1.51
CA LEU A 195 -13.89 2.93 2.15
C LEU A 195 -13.97 3.51 3.57
N PRO A 196 -14.86 4.48 3.85
CA PRO A 196 -14.99 5.01 5.23
C PRO A 196 -15.31 3.91 6.24
N GLU A 197 -16.10 2.92 5.88
CA GLU A 197 -16.49 1.84 6.77
C GLU A 197 -15.36 0.80 6.93
N PHE A 198 -14.65 0.45 5.85
CA PHE A 198 -13.42 -0.36 5.94
C PHE A 198 -12.39 0.29 6.86
N ALA A 199 -12.15 1.60 6.71
CA ALA A 199 -11.23 2.37 7.55
C ALA A 199 -11.70 2.45 9.02
N ARG A 200 -13.01 2.67 9.24
CA ARG A 200 -13.61 2.73 10.57
C ARG A 200 -13.44 1.41 11.32
N LEU A 201 -13.65 0.30 10.63
CA LEU A 201 -13.54 -1.06 11.18
C LEU A 201 -12.11 -1.60 11.16
N ASN A 202 -11.15 -0.80 10.69
CA ASN A 202 -9.74 -1.18 10.55
C ASN A 202 -9.57 -2.49 9.75
N ILE A 203 -10.12 -2.51 8.54
CA ILE A 203 -10.02 -3.62 7.59
C ILE A 203 -9.19 -3.13 6.40
N PRO A 204 -7.86 -3.32 6.40
CA PRO A 204 -7.03 -3.00 5.25
C PRO A 204 -7.41 -3.79 4.01
N ILE A 205 -7.45 -3.11 2.86
CA ILE A 205 -7.71 -3.73 1.56
C ILE A 205 -6.38 -3.95 0.83
N ILE A 206 -6.13 -5.19 0.45
CA ILE A 206 -5.02 -5.58 -0.42
C ILE A 206 -5.60 -5.74 -1.83
N GLY A 207 -5.36 -4.76 -2.68
CA GLY A 207 -5.81 -4.82 -4.07
C GLY A 207 -4.75 -5.47 -4.96
N VAL A 208 -5.10 -6.52 -5.69
CA VAL A 208 -4.21 -7.21 -6.62
C VAL A 208 -4.79 -7.11 -8.01
N GLY A 209 -4.12 -6.34 -8.87
CA GLY A 209 -4.45 -6.20 -10.27
C GLY A 209 -3.56 -7.06 -11.15
N PHE A 210 -4.12 -7.74 -12.13
CA PHE A 210 -3.41 -8.56 -13.09
C PHE A 210 -3.57 -8.02 -14.51
N GLY A 211 -2.47 -8.04 -15.30
CA GLY A 211 -2.50 -7.65 -16.70
C GLY A 211 -2.47 -6.14 -16.93
N GLU A 212 -3.26 -5.65 -17.87
CA GLU A 212 -3.20 -4.26 -18.34
C GLU A 212 -4.52 -3.48 -18.16
N GLU A 213 -5.63 -4.14 -17.86
CA GLU A 213 -6.96 -3.54 -17.93
C GLU A 213 -7.53 -3.04 -16.59
N TYR A 214 -6.94 -3.48 -15.45
CA TYR A 214 -7.40 -3.03 -14.13
C TYR A 214 -7.10 -1.55 -13.87
N TYR A 215 -7.90 -0.92 -12.98
CA TYR A 215 -7.71 0.47 -12.56
C TYR A 215 -6.70 0.58 -11.42
N ASP A 216 -5.43 0.88 -11.75
CA ASP A 216 -4.36 1.03 -10.75
C ASP A 216 -4.59 2.22 -9.80
N ASP A 217 -5.19 3.31 -10.26
CA ASP A 217 -5.54 4.45 -9.40
C ASP A 217 -6.63 4.09 -8.38
N LEU A 218 -7.62 3.27 -8.75
CA LEU A 218 -8.61 2.76 -7.81
C LEU A 218 -7.94 1.86 -6.75
N LEU A 219 -7.09 0.92 -7.16
CA LEU A 219 -6.38 0.06 -6.20
C LEU A 219 -5.51 0.87 -5.23
N LYS A 220 -4.89 1.97 -5.69
CA LYS A 220 -4.16 2.91 -4.81
C LYS A 220 -5.11 3.58 -3.81
N GLN A 221 -6.27 4.07 -4.25
CA GLN A 221 -7.25 4.72 -3.39
C GLN A 221 -7.78 3.75 -2.32
N LEU A 222 -8.12 2.50 -2.71
CA LEU A 222 -8.52 1.46 -1.77
C LEU A 222 -7.45 1.23 -0.69
N ALA A 223 -6.19 1.11 -1.12
CA ALA A 223 -5.07 0.88 -0.23
C ALA A 223 -4.76 2.09 0.66
N ASP A 224 -4.78 3.31 0.14
CA ASP A 224 -4.49 4.52 0.91
C ASP A 224 -5.56 4.77 1.99
N ALA A 225 -6.84 4.68 1.63
CA ALA A 225 -7.94 4.91 2.56
C ALA A 225 -7.98 3.90 3.72
N THR A 226 -7.50 2.67 3.49
CA THR A 226 -7.56 1.56 4.46
C THR A 226 -6.20 1.17 5.02
N LEU A 227 -5.12 1.85 4.60
CA LEU A 227 -3.71 1.52 4.88
C LEU A 227 -3.34 0.08 4.51
N GLY A 228 -3.97 -0.43 3.47
CA GLY A 228 -3.66 -1.68 2.83
C GLY A 228 -2.46 -1.58 1.88
N LYS A 229 -2.48 -2.39 0.80
CA LYS A 229 -1.43 -2.40 -0.21
C LYS A 229 -2.00 -2.63 -1.60
N PRO A 230 -1.56 -1.87 -2.61
CA PRO A 230 -1.89 -2.14 -3.99
C PRO A 230 -0.76 -2.96 -4.63
N TYR A 231 -1.11 -4.02 -5.35
CA TYR A 231 -0.18 -4.82 -6.13
C TYR A 231 -0.60 -4.89 -7.59
N GLY A 232 0.37 -4.75 -8.48
CA GLY A 232 0.24 -5.08 -9.89
C GLY A 232 1.14 -6.26 -10.20
N ILE A 233 0.59 -7.37 -10.65
CA ILE A 233 1.34 -8.57 -11.01
C ILE A 233 1.25 -8.80 -12.52
N LYS A 234 2.36 -9.23 -13.10
CA LYS A 234 2.44 -9.62 -14.52
C LYS A 234 2.33 -11.13 -14.68
N ASP A 235 2.93 -11.86 -13.75
CA ASP A 235 2.85 -13.32 -13.69
C ASP A 235 1.94 -13.71 -12.52
N ILE A 236 0.88 -14.40 -12.81
CA ILE A 236 -0.08 -14.85 -11.81
C ILE A 236 0.54 -15.84 -10.82
N ASN A 237 1.65 -16.51 -11.16
CA ASN A 237 2.38 -17.36 -10.22
C ASN A 237 2.90 -16.56 -9.02
N ASP A 238 3.10 -15.24 -9.17
CA ASP A 238 3.46 -14.34 -8.07
C ASP A 238 2.30 -14.17 -7.07
N PHE A 239 1.05 -14.47 -7.47
CA PHE A 239 -0.13 -14.27 -6.64
C PHE A 239 -0.12 -15.14 -5.37
N SER A 240 0.19 -16.42 -5.49
CA SER A 240 0.29 -17.33 -4.34
C SER A 240 1.36 -16.88 -3.34
N ALA A 241 2.54 -16.49 -3.84
CA ALA A 241 3.63 -16.00 -3.00
C ALA A 241 3.26 -14.68 -2.31
N LEU A 242 2.59 -13.79 -3.02
CA LEU A 242 2.10 -12.51 -2.50
C LEU A 242 1.10 -12.72 -1.37
N ILE A 243 0.09 -13.57 -1.57
CA ILE A 243 -0.93 -13.85 -0.55
C ILE A 243 -0.30 -14.52 0.67
N GLY A 244 0.58 -15.50 0.48
CA GLY A 244 1.31 -16.13 1.59
C GLY A 244 2.10 -15.11 2.41
N ALA A 245 2.79 -14.17 1.76
CA ALA A 245 3.49 -13.09 2.44
C ALA A 245 2.55 -12.16 3.23
N GLU A 246 1.38 -11.79 2.65
CA GLU A 246 0.38 -10.95 3.33
C GLU A 246 -0.24 -11.65 4.54
N VAL A 247 -0.57 -12.94 4.42
CA VAL A 247 -1.06 -13.74 5.56
C VAL A 247 0.00 -13.81 6.66
N ALA A 248 1.24 -14.17 6.30
CA ALA A 248 2.36 -14.22 7.25
C ALA A 248 2.60 -12.86 7.95
N GLN A 249 2.44 -11.76 7.21
CA GLN A 249 2.57 -10.41 7.75
C GLN A 249 1.43 -10.07 8.73
N THR A 250 0.19 -10.35 8.36
CA THR A 250 -0.99 -10.06 9.19
C THR A 250 -0.95 -10.82 10.52
N THR A 251 -0.44 -12.04 10.51
CA THR A 251 -0.30 -12.86 11.72
C THR A 251 0.77 -12.33 12.70
N ARG A 252 1.56 -11.36 12.30
CA ARG A 252 2.56 -10.69 13.13
C ARG A 252 2.09 -9.36 13.72
N GLU A 253 0.87 -8.93 13.48
CA GLU A 253 0.34 -7.70 14.05
C GLU A 253 0.24 -7.77 15.58
N VAL A 254 0.77 -6.77 16.26
CA VAL A 254 0.80 -6.68 17.72
C VAL A 254 0.08 -5.45 18.25
N VAL A 255 -0.18 -4.49 17.38
CA VAL A 255 -1.01 -3.31 17.64
C VAL A 255 -1.93 -3.12 16.44
N THR A 256 -3.21 -2.98 16.68
CA THR A 256 -4.20 -2.75 15.63
C THR A 256 -4.96 -1.46 15.86
N ASN A 257 -5.58 -0.95 14.80
CA ASN A 257 -6.39 0.26 14.84
C ASN A 257 -5.67 1.45 15.49
N LEU A 258 -4.38 1.61 15.20
CA LEU A 258 -3.60 2.72 15.72
C LEU A 258 -4.12 4.03 15.11
N ARG A 259 -4.41 4.99 15.98
CA ARG A 259 -4.90 6.31 15.60
C ARG A 259 -4.06 7.40 16.26
N ALA A 260 -3.83 8.49 15.51
CA ALA A 260 -3.07 9.63 16.00
C ALA A 260 -3.96 10.87 16.12
N THR A 261 -3.83 11.58 17.25
CA THR A 261 -4.30 12.94 17.39
C THR A 261 -3.09 13.86 17.36
N ILE A 262 -3.00 14.70 16.33
CA ILE A 262 -1.89 15.65 16.18
C ILE A 262 -2.42 17.05 16.38
N SER A 263 -1.93 17.69 17.44
CA SER A 263 -2.25 19.09 17.78
C SER A 263 -1.07 19.98 17.42
N THR A 264 -1.27 20.96 16.55
CA THR A 264 -0.26 21.95 16.16
C THR A 264 -0.50 23.27 16.87
N VAL A 265 0.56 24.06 17.04
CA VAL A 265 0.42 25.44 17.54
C VAL A 265 -0.05 26.38 16.43
N LYS A 266 -0.53 27.58 16.81
CA LYS A 266 -0.96 28.60 15.85
C LYS A 266 0.16 28.91 14.83
N GLY A 267 -0.20 28.90 13.56
CA GLY A 267 0.72 29.13 12.44
C GLY A 267 1.50 27.89 12.01
N VAL A 268 1.12 26.70 12.45
CA VAL A 268 1.64 25.42 11.95
C VAL A 268 0.49 24.61 11.35
N THR A 269 0.60 24.24 10.10
CA THR A 269 -0.36 23.41 9.38
C THR A 269 0.25 22.04 9.07
N ILE A 270 -0.57 21.01 9.08
CA ILE A 270 -0.20 19.67 8.57
C ILE A 270 -0.57 19.64 7.09
N ASP A 271 0.42 19.48 6.23
CA ASP A 271 0.22 19.42 4.79
C ASP A 271 -0.11 17.99 4.32
N SER A 272 0.58 16.99 4.89
CA SER A 272 0.33 15.59 4.61
C SER A 272 0.89 14.69 5.70
N ILE A 273 0.35 13.47 5.79
CA ILE A 273 0.88 12.38 6.58
C ILE A 273 1.01 11.19 5.63
N SER A 274 2.19 10.58 5.56
CA SER A 274 2.40 9.40 4.71
C SER A 274 3.10 8.31 5.51
N ARG A 275 2.57 7.08 5.47
CA ARG A 275 3.32 5.90 5.89
C ARG A 275 4.38 5.62 4.82
N VAL A 276 5.63 5.46 5.21
CA VAL A 276 6.75 5.24 4.29
C VAL A 276 7.45 3.90 4.48
N ALA A 277 7.12 3.19 5.54
CA ALA A 277 7.48 1.80 5.79
C ALA A 277 6.40 1.15 6.67
N PRO A 278 5.97 -0.11 6.41
CA PRO A 278 6.46 -1.11 5.44
C PRO A 278 5.96 -0.91 4.01
N SER A 279 5.04 0.01 3.77
CA SER A 279 4.54 0.38 2.44
C SER A 279 4.26 1.87 2.39
N LEU A 280 4.31 2.46 1.19
CA LEU A 280 4.00 3.86 0.99
C LEU A 280 2.48 4.02 0.83
N ASN A 281 1.86 4.72 1.77
CA ASN A 281 0.44 5.08 1.75
C ASN A 281 0.26 6.51 2.23
N ASP A 282 -0.64 7.23 1.61
CA ASP A 282 -1.06 8.53 2.10
C ASP A 282 -2.20 8.36 3.11
N VAL A 283 -2.05 9.00 4.27
CA VAL A 283 -3.06 8.96 5.33
C VAL A 283 -4.12 10.02 5.04
N ASP A 284 -5.38 9.65 5.12
CA ASP A 284 -6.49 10.60 5.02
C ASP A 284 -6.43 11.61 6.18
N THR A 285 -6.17 12.87 5.86
CA THR A 285 -6.08 13.96 6.84
C THR A 285 -7.40 14.71 7.01
N SER A 286 -8.45 14.34 6.30
CA SER A 286 -9.78 14.94 6.41
C SER A 286 -10.51 14.52 7.69
N GLN A 287 -10.21 13.33 8.22
CA GLN A 287 -10.84 12.76 9.40
C GLN A 287 -9.86 12.70 10.59
N LYS A 288 -10.36 13.02 11.79
CA LYS A 288 -9.61 12.93 13.04
C LYS A 288 -10.35 12.04 14.04
N PRO A 289 -9.63 11.23 14.83
CA PRO A 289 -8.18 11.01 14.81
C PRO A 289 -7.71 10.31 13.53
N PHE A 290 -6.48 10.61 13.08
CA PHE A 290 -5.89 10.04 11.86
C PHE A 290 -5.67 8.53 12.01
N LEU A 291 -6.12 7.72 11.04
CA LEU A 291 -5.86 6.29 11.02
C LEU A 291 -4.39 6.05 10.63
N LEU A 292 -3.64 5.34 11.46
CA LEU A 292 -2.27 4.91 11.20
C LEU A 292 -2.14 3.40 10.93
N GLY A 293 -3.23 2.64 11.10
CA GLY A 293 -3.32 1.22 10.76
C GLY A 293 -2.77 0.29 11.83
N ASN A 294 -2.06 -0.75 11.42
CA ASN A 294 -1.59 -1.83 12.27
C ASN A 294 -0.06 -1.85 12.33
N ILE A 295 0.49 -2.31 13.46
CA ILE A 295 1.93 -2.42 13.68
C ILE A 295 2.31 -3.89 13.88
N GLU A 296 3.33 -4.35 13.17
CA GLU A 296 3.81 -5.73 13.18
C GLU A 296 4.97 -5.91 14.14
N ARG A 297 5.06 -7.08 14.77
CA ARG A 297 6.21 -7.46 15.61
C ARG A 297 7.46 -7.70 14.75
N GLY A 298 8.62 -7.51 15.39
CA GLY A 298 9.92 -7.84 14.81
C GLY A 298 10.42 -6.80 13.81
N ASP A 299 9.67 -5.72 13.61
CA ASP A 299 10.02 -4.64 12.71
C ASP A 299 9.41 -3.30 13.18
N PHE A 300 9.66 -2.22 12.45
CA PHE A 300 9.14 -0.91 12.79
C PHE A 300 8.34 -0.29 11.64
N THR A 301 7.42 0.60 12.00
CA THR A 301 6.62 1.38 11.04
C THR A 301 7.03 2.84 11.11
N VAL A 302 7.12 3.49 9.96
CA VAL A 302 7.53 4.89 9.86
C VAL A 302 6.50 5.70 9.11
N PHE A 303 6.15 6.84 9.70
CA PHE A 303 5.34 7.89 9.08
C PHE A 303 6.17 9.16 8.93
N ILE A 304 5.98 9.87 7.84
CA ILE A 304 6.46 11.24 7.64
C ILE A 304 5.26 12.17 7.71
N ILE A 305 5.34 13.12 8.65
CA ILE A 305 4.37 14.20 8.84
C ILE A 305 5.01 15.45 8.23
N GLU A 306 4.44 15.95 7.14
CA GLU A 306 4.85 17.18 6.50
C GLU A 306 4.06 18.34 7.08
N MET A 307 4.76 19.36 7.55
CA MET A 307 4.17 20.54 8.15
C MET A 307 4.78 21.80 7.55
N THR A 308 3.94 22.82 7.42
CA THR A 308 4.37 24.18 7.07
C THR A 308 4.20 25.08 8.29
N ILE A 309 5.28 25.75 8.66
CA ILE A 309 5.28 26.82 9.65
C ILE A 309 5.10 28.13 8.89
N SER A 310 4.02 28.86 9.17
CA SER A 310 3.72 30.13 8.49
C SER A 310 4.85 31.15 8.70
N GLY A 311 5.08 31.96 7.66
CA GLY A 311 6.07 33.02 7.63
C GLY A 311 5.73 34.17 8.57
N VAL A 312 5.69 33.90 9.88
CA VAL A 312 5.56 34.88 10.91
C VAL A 312 6.93 35.08 11.55
N GLU A 313 7.39 36.32 11.61
CA GLU A 313 8.66 36.63 12.26
C GLU A 313 8.66 36.11 13.70
N ARG A 314 9.59 35.25 14.02
CA ARG A 314 9.76 34.63 15.34
C ARG A 314 11.14 35.00 15.89
N PRO A 315 11.23 35.44 17.14
CA PRO A 315 12.52 35.67 17.78
C PRO A 315 13.24 34.31 18.00
N PRO A 316 14.56 34.33 18.21
CA PRO A 316 15.29 33.15 18.62
C PRO A 316 14.66 32.55 19.88
N SER A 317 14.21 31.29 19.75
CA SER A 317 13.52 30.59 20.84
C SER A 317 13.29 29.11 20.51
N ARG A 318 13.21 28.28 21.54
CA ARG A 318 12.75 26.91 21.40
C ARG A 318 11.24 26.83 21.50
N ALA A 319 10.58 26.30 20.51
CA ALA A 319 9.12 26.21 20.49
C ALA A 319 8.65 24.77 20.24
N ARG A 320 7.60 24.36 20.93
CA ARG A 320 6.84 23.17 20.57
C ARG A 320 5.99 23.50 19.35
N VAL A 321 6.16 22.76 18.26
CA VAL A 321 5.40 22.97 17.01
C VAL A 321 4.23 22.02 16.88
N ALA A 322 4.35 20.81 17.43
CA ALA A 322 3.28 19.81 17.44
C ALA A 322 3.34 18.92 18.69
N GLN A 323 2.21 18.29 18.98
CA GLN A 323 2.09 17.19 19.94
C GLN A 323 1.33 16.04 19.28
N VAL A 324 1.84 14.83 19.40
CA VAL A 324 1.25 13.60 18.83
C VAL A 324 0.81 12.69 19.97
N GLY A 325 -0.50 12.49 20.12
CA GLY A 325 -1.10 11.48 20.98
C GLY A 325 -1.48 10.25 20.16
N LEU A 326 -1.27 9.06 20.70
CA LEU A 326 -1.55 7.79 20.04
C LEU A 326 -2.48 6.94 20.88
N VAL A 327 -3.47 6.32 20.22
CA VAL A 327 -4.40 5.35 20.80
C VAL A 327 -4.49 4.14 19.87
N ALA A 328 -4.55 2.94 20.42
CA ALA A 328 -4.61 1.72 19.64
C ALA A 328 -5.41 0.62 20.35
N THR A 329 -5.61 -0.51 19.69
CA THR A 329 -6.16 -1.73 20.27
C THR A 329 -5.06 -2.78 20.41
N ALA A 330 -5.03 -3.47 21.54
CA ALA A 330 -4.21 -4.67 21.72
C ALA A 330 -4.98 -5.87 21.16
N PRO A 331 -4.51 -6.51 20.06
CA PRO A 331 -5.19 -7.69 19.51
C PRO A 331 -5.26 -8.82 20.52
N GLY A 332 -6.33 -9.60 20.49
CA GLY A 332 -6.55 -10.72 21.39
C GLY A 332 -6.91 -10.35 22.83
N LEU A 333 -6.75 -9.09 23.25
CA LEU A 333 -7.07 -8.64 24.62
C LEU A 333 -8.29 -7.71 24.69
N ASN A 334 -8.81 -7.25 23.56
CA ASN A 334 -9.88 -6.23 23.44
C ASN A 334 -9.66 -5.04 24.39
N LYS A 335 -8.42 -4.58 24.48
CA LYS A 335 -7.98 -3.51 25.38
C LYS A 335 -7.50 -2.31 24.57
N THR A 336 -8.03 -1.14 24.91
CA THR A 336 -7.50 0.12 24.40
C THR A 336 -6.14 0.43 25.04
N LEU A 337 -5.18 0.80 24.21
CA LEU A 337 -3.85 1.24 24.59
C LEU A 337 -3.76 2.73 24.35
N GLU A 338 -3.41 3.48 25.38
CA GLU A 338 -3.08 4.89 25.28
C GLU A 338 -1.59 5.09 25.52
N PHE A 339 -0.94 5.85 24.66
CA PHE A 339 0.51 6.09 24.74
C PHE A 339 0.77 7.54 25.20
N PRO A 340 1.84 7.77 25.99
CA PRO A 340 2.21 9.12 26.41
C PRO A 340 2.41 10.03 25.20
N PRO A 341 1.80 11.25 25.20
CA PRO A 341 1.94 12.17 24.08
C PRO A 341 3.39 12.56 23.82
N GLN A 342 3.78 12.56 22.55
CA GLN A 342 5.10 12.98 22.10
C GLN A 342 5.07 14.43 21.63
N ASN A 343 6.06 15.23 22.08
CA ASN A 343 6.16 16.63 21.70
C ASN A 343 7.25 16.82 20.65
N LEU A 344 6.94 17.58 19.61
CA LEU A 344 7.90 18.01 18.59
C LEU A 344 8.35 19.42 18.86
N PHE A 345 9.65 19.60 19.10
CA PHE A 345 10.27 20.90 19.32
C PHE A 345 11.19 21.26 18.16
N VAL A 346 11.24 22.55 17.85
CA VAL A 346 12.25 23.16 16.98
C VAL A 346 12.83 24.40 17.67
N GLU A 347 14.04 24.76 17.28
CA GLU A 347 14.70 25.99 17.74
C GLU A 347 14.69 27.02 16.61
N PHE A 348 14.20 28.20 16.87
CA PHE A 348 14.34 29.33 15.95
C PHE A 348 15.66 30.05 16.29
N THR A 349 16.55 30.15 15.28
CA THR A 349 17.90 30.68 15.47
C THR A 349 18.34 31.54 14.29
N THR A 350 19.30 32.43 14.54
CA THR A 350 20.02 33.18 13.49
C THR A 350 21.28 32.43 13.00
N ASP A 351 21.63 31.31 13.64
CA ASP A 351 22.78 30.50 13.25
C ASP A 351 22.46 29.71 11.95
N GLU A 352 23.04 30.14 10.85
CA GLU A 352 22.85 29.51 9.54
C GLU A 352 23.44 28.09 9.50
N ALA A 353 24.55 27.83 10.22
CA ALA A 353 25.15 26.49 10.26
C ALA A 353 24.24 25.50 10.98
N ALA A 354 23.56 25.91 12.05
CA ALA A 354 22.58 25.09 12.74
C ALA A 354 21.36 24.81 11.85
N THR A 355 20.86 25.81 11.09
CA THR A 355 19.70 25.63 10.20
C THR A 355 20.00 24.76 8.98
N ALA A 356 21.28 24.60 8.61
CA ALA A 356 21.71 23.73 7.51
C ALA A 356 21.81 22.25 7.92
N GLN A 357 21.86 21.94 9.22
CA GLN A 357 21.96 20.55 9.69
C GLN A 357 20.63 19.81 9.54
N VAL A 358 20.70 18.61 9.01
CA VAL A 358 19.54 17.73 8.81
C VAL A 358 19.78 16.35 9.41
N ASP A 359 18.73 15.70 9.90
CA ASP A 359 18.78 14.32 10.35
C ASP A 359 18.78 13.38 9.12
N PRO A 360 19.84 12.59 8.91
CA PRO A 360 19.98 11.75 7.71
C PRO A 360 18.93 10.62 7.67
N GLU A 361 18.51 10.09 8.82
CA GLU A 361 17.47 9.06 8.87
C GLU A 361 16.14 9.64 8.38
N VAL A 362 15.74 10.81 8.88
CA VAL A 362 14.49 11.45 8.46
C VAL A 362 14.52 11.79 6.99
N ILE A 363 15.64 12.33 6.48
CA ILE A 363 15.80 12.68 5.06
C ILE A 363 15.70 11.44 4.17
N SER A 364 16.24 10.30 4.58
CA SER A 364 16.12 9.06 3.77
C SER A 364 14.66 8.62 3.59
N TYR A 365 13.83 8.77 4.60
CA TYR A 365 12.40 8.47 4.51
C TYR A 365 11.62 9.54 3.74
N VAL A 366 12.02 10.80 3.80
CA VAL A 366 11.48 11.87 2.92
C VAL A 366 11.81 11.56 1.45
N GLN A 367 13.04 11.08 1.16
CA GLN A 367 13.40 10.63 -0.19
C GLN A 367 12.51 9.47 -0.65
N GLN A 368 12.27 8.46 0.20
CA GLN A 368 11.40 7.33 -0.13
C GLN A 368 9.98 7.79 -0.49
N LYS A 369 9.40 8.74 0.27
CA LYS A 369 8.12 9.39 -0.06
C LYS A 369 8.17 10.06 -1.44
N ASN A 370 9.23 10.84 -1.70
CA ASN A 370 9.38 11.59 -2.95
C ASN A 370 9.55 10.66 -4.16
N VAL A 371 10.26 9.53 -4.03
CA VAL A 371 10.37 8.51 -5.08
C VAL A 371 8.97 8.05 -5.51
N GLY A 372 8.10 7.69 -4.58
CA GLY A 372 6.73 7.25 -4.91
C GLY A 372 5.96 8.30 -5.72
N ARG A 373 6.04 9.57 -5.31
CA ARG A 373 5.40 10.68 -6.02
C ARG A 373 6.00 10.90 -7.43
N MET A 374 7.33 10.91 -7.55
CA MET A 374 8.02 11.13 -8.82
C MET A 374 7.73 10.02 -9.82
N VAL A 375 7.76 8.76 -9.37
CA VAL A 375 7.46 7.61 -10.22
C VAL A 375 6.00 7.66 -10.68
N GLY A 376 5.05 7.95 -9.79
CA GLY A 376 3.65 8.12 -10.16
C GLY A 376 3.44 9.24 -11.19
N GLU A 377 4.16 10.36 -11.09
CA GLU A 377 4.12 11.44 -12.09
C GLU A 377 4.72 10.98 -13.43
N ALA A 378 5.89 10.37 -13.41
CA ALA A 378 6.57 9.90 -14.62
C ALA A 378 5.71 8.87 -15.39
N MET A 379 5.11 7.92 -14.68
CA MET A 379 4.27 6.88 -15.28
C MET A 379 2.99 7.43 -15.90
N ARG A 380 2.39 8.48 -15.32
CA ARG A 380 1.23 9.17 -15.93
C ARG A 380 1.59 9.98 -17.17
N THR A 381 2.80 10.49 -17.26
CA THR A 381 3.21 11.41 -18.32
C THR A 381 4.05 10.77 -19.42
N VAL A 382 4.47 9.51 -19.25
CA VAL A 382 5.42 8.84 -20.17
C VAL A 382 4.93 8.80 -21.62
N ALA A 383 3.64 8.62 -21.83
CA ALA A 383 3.05 8.62 -23.18
C ALA A 383 3.05 10.00 -23.86
N LEU A 384 3.01 11.08 -23.06
CA LEU A 384 2.96 12.46 -23.54
C LEU A 384 4.36 13.06 -23.71
N ASP A 385 5.25 12.78 -22.77
CA ASP A 385 6.63 13.28 -22.75
C ASP A 385 7.60 12.19 -22.24
N PRO A 386 8.01 11.26 -23.12
CA PRO A 386 8.94 10.19 -22.77
C PRO A 386 10.29 10.71 -22.24
N GLY A 387 10.75 11.87 -22.76
CA GLY A 387 12.02 12.47 -22.35
C GLY A 387 12.00 12.97 -20.91
N LYS A 388 10.93 13.68 -20.51
CA LYS A 388 10.72 14.12 -19.13
C LYS A 388 10.53 12.95 -18.20
N ALA A 389 9.73 11.95 -18.59
CA ALA A 389 9.51 10.74 -17.82
C ALA A 389 10.83 9.98 -17.57
N ARG A 390 11.65 9.79 -18.63
CA ARG A 390 12.98 9.16 -18.53
C ARG A 390 13.86 9.88 -17.52
N HIS A 391 13.97 11.21 -17.62
CA HIS A 391 14.77 11.99 -16.67
C HIS A 391 14.28 11.83 -15.23
N THR A 392 12.97 11.89 -15.02
CA THR A 392 12.36 11.72 -13.69
C THR A 392 12.64 10.33 -13.12
N LEU A 393 12.51 9.26 -13.94
CA LEU A 393 12.82 7.89 -13.53
C LEU A 393 14.30 7.68 -13.21
N GLN A 394 15.22 8.32 -13.95
CA GLN A 394 16.66 8.28 -13.66
C GLN A 394 16.96 8.92 -12.30
N ILE A 395 16.36 10.08 -12.00
CA ILE A 395 16.50 10.71 -10.67
C ILE A 395 15.95 9.78 -9.59
N ALA A 396 14.76 9.22 -9.79
CA ALA A 396 14.13 8.29 -8.84
C ALA A 396 15.00 7.04 -8.60
N ALA A 397 15.57 6.44 -9.65
CA ALA A 397 16.48 5.30 -9.55
C ALA A 397 17.75 5.66 -8.76
N GLY A 398 18.34 6.83 -9.01
CA GLY A 398 19.47 7.32 -8.22
C GLY A 398 19.12 7.54 -6.73
N MET A 399 17.91 8.02 -6.44
CA MET A 399 17.43 8.16 -5.06
C MET A 399 17.23 6.80 -4.39
N THR A 400 16.61 5.82 -5.06
CA THR A 400 16.42 4.47 -4.51
C THR A 400 17.75 3.77 -4.25
N GLN A 401 18.74 3.96 -5.10
CA GLN A 401 20.09 3.44 -4.89
C GLN A 401 20.74 4.05 -3.65
N ARG A 402 20.66 5.38 -3.46
CA ARG A 402 21.22 6.08 -2.30
C ARG A 402 20.60 5.63 -0.97
N ILE A 403 19.30 5.37 -0.92
CA ILE A 403 18.63 4.88 0.30
C ILE A 403 18.73 3.36 0.46
N GLY A 404 19.46 2.65 -0.42
CA GLY A 404 19.65 1.21 -0.35
C GLY A 404 18.44 0.37 -0.75
N ASN A 405 17.50 0.94 -1.51
CA ASN A 405 16.33 0.22 -2.00
C ASN A 405 16.63 -0.50 -3.33
N GLY A 406 17.39 -1.59 -3.26
CA GLY A 406 17.79 -2.36 -4.44
C GLY A 406 16.62 -2.90 -5.27
N ALA A 407 15.54 -3.33 -4.61
CA ALA A 407 14.35 -3.86 -5.30
C ALA A 407 13.64 -2.79 -6.15
N ALA A 408 13.45 -1.59 -5.59
CA ALA A 408 12.89 -0.47 -6.35
C ALA A 408 13.86 0.02 -7.43
N THR A 409 15.17 0.07 -7.14
CA THR A 409 16.20 0.44 -8.12
C THR A 409 16.15 -0.48 -9.35
N GLN A 410 16.14 -1.80 -9.13
CA GLN A 410 16.07 -2.78 -10.22
C GLN A 410 14.79 -2.64 -11.05
N MET A 411 13.65 -2.41 -10.39
CA MET A 411 12.37 -2.20 -11.06
C MET A 411 12.38 -0.94 -11.94
N LEU A 412 12.90 0.18 -11.43
CA LEU A 412 13.02 1.42 -12.18
C LEU A 412 14.00 1.30 -13.34
N GLN A 413 15.11 0.56 -13.14
CA GLN A 413 16.07 0.30 -14.21
C GLN A 413 15.44 -0.53 -15.34
N GLY A 414 14.64 -1.55 -15.01
CA GLY A 414 13.89 -2.34 -16.01
C GLY A 414 12.95 -1.48 -16.85
N ALA A 415 12.24 -0.53 -16.23
CA ALA A 415 11.38 0.41 -16.96
C ALA A 415 12.18 1.38 -17.85
N LEU A 416 13.35 1.85 -17.38
CA LEU A 416 14.25 2.68 -18.19
C LEU A 416 14.80 1.91 -19.38
N ASP A 417 15.21 0.65 -19.18
CA ASP A 417 15.73 -0.21 -20.25
C ASP A 417 14.65 -0.50 -21.32
N GLU A 418 13.40 -0.69 -20.91
CA GLU A 418 12.26 -0.85 -21.82
C GLU A 418 12.05 0.45 -22.64
N LEU A 419 12.02 1.60 -21.96
CA LEU A 419 11.85 2.89 -22.60
C LEU A 419 12.97 3.20 -23.60
N ASP A 420 14.22 2.86 -23.25
CA ASP A 420 15.39 3.09 -24.13
C ASP A 420 15.38 2.16 -25.36
N LYS A 421 14.87 0.93 -25.25
CA LYS A 421 14.81 -0.04 -26.34
C LYS A 421 13.63 0.18 -27.29
N THR A 422 12.47 0.55 -26.74
CA THR A 422 11.21 0.57 -27.48
C THR A 422 10.67 1.97 -27.73
N GLY A 423 11.22 2.99 -27.05
CA GLY A 423 10.71 4.36 -27.05
C GLY A 423 9.45 4.56 -26.20
N THR A 424 8.95 3.51 -25.58
CA THR A 424 7.73 3.54 -24.75
C THR A 424 7.88 2.62 -23.53
N ILE A 425 6.95 2.74 -22.56
CA ILE A 425 6.79 1.79 -21.46
C ILE A 425 5.43 1.11 -21.66
N SER A 426 5.40 -0.21 -21.69
CA SER A 426 4.16 -0.97 -21.80
C SER A 426 3.22 -0.67 -20.63
N VAL A 427 1.91 -0.80 -20.86
CA VAL A 427 0.88 -0.53 -19.84
C VAL A 427 1.11 -1.42 -18.61
N ALA A 428 1.41 -2.70 -18.81
CA ALA A 428 1.70 -3.63 -17.73
C ALA A 428 2.93 -3.22 -16.92
N THR A 429 4.04 -2.81 -17.57
CA THR A 429 5.23 -2.30 -16.87
C THR A 429 4.91 -1.01 -16.12
N ASN A 430 4.17 -0.09 -16.74
CA ASN A 430 3.78 1.19 -16.14
C ASN A 430 3.04 0.93 -14.80
N LYS A 431 1.96 0.14 -14.83
CA LYS A 431 1.15 -0.16 -13.65
C LYS A 431 1.94 -0.92 -12.58
N THR A 432 2.69 -1.94 -12.98
CA THR A 432 3.52 -2.72 -12.05
C THR A 432 4.57 -1.85 -11.36
N VAL A 433 5.21 -0.94 -12.06
CA VAL A 433 6.21 -0.03 -11.47
C VAL A 433 5.54 1.02 -10.58
N ALA A 434 4.42 1.61 -11.01
CA ALA A 434 3.69 2.59 -10.23
C ALA A 434 3.20 2.03 -8.88
N LEU A 435 2.74 0.78 -8.85
CA LEU A 435 2.32 0.10 -7.63
C LEU A 435 3.51 -0.49 -6.86
N GLY A 436 4.49 -1.04 -7.57
CA GLY A 436 5.64 -1.71 -6.97
C GLY A 436 6.51 -0.82 -6.10
N VAL A 437 6.73 0.44 -6.48
CA VAL A 437 7.49 1.39 -5.64
C VAL A 437 6.79 1.72 -4.32
N ARG A 438 5.48 1.51 -4.23
CA ARG A 438 4.70 1.72 -3.01
C ARG A 438 4.81 0.54 -2.04
N THR A 439 5.01 -0.66 -2.54
CA THR A 439 5.10 -1.89 -1.74
C THR A 439 6.54 -2.31 -1.46
N LYS A 440 7.49 -1.95 -2.33
CA LYS A 440 8.93 -2.23 -2.16
C LYS A 440 9.63 -1.07 -1.46
N THR A 441 9.31 -0.87 -0.20
CA THR A 441 9.96 0.14 0.65
C THR A 441 11.11 -0.49 1.45
N VAL A 442 12.05 0.34 1.90
CA VAL A 442 13.13 -0.10 2.78
C VAL A 442 13.03 0.57 4.14
N ARG A 443 13.45 -0.15 5.15
CA ARG A 443 13.68 0.36 6.49
C ARG A 443 15.15 0.69 6.61
N THR A 444 15.49 1.95 6.41
CA THR A 444 16.87 2.39 6.58
C THR A 444 17.19 2.37 8.07
N ALA A 445 18.08 1.48 8.49
CA ALA A 445 18.86 1.71 9.69
C ALA A 445 19.69 2.98 9.42
N ALA A 446 19.87 3.85 10.42
CA ALA A 446 20.67 5.06 10.26
C ALA A 446 21.86 4.74 9.35
N MET A 447 22.01 5.48 8.25
CA MET A 447 23.16 5.30 7.36
C MET A 447 24.40 5.40 8.24
N GLY A 448 25.10 4.28 8.41
CA GLY A 448 26.30 4.24 9.25
C GLY A 448 27.26 5.31 8.77
N ASP A 449 27.68 6.15 9.66
CA ASP A 449 28.84 7.07 9.66
C ASP A 449 29.24 7.84 8.39
N GLY A 450 28.40 7.94 7.39
CA GLY A 450 28.68 8.52 6.08
C GLY A 450 27.83 9.76 5.71
N GLY A 451 27.42 10.59 6.67
CA GLY A 451 26.82 11.88 6.37
C GLY A 451 25.47 11.82 5.60
N THR A 452 24.99 12.95 5.16
CA THR A 452 23.74 13.18 4.38
C THR A 452 23.66 12.42 3.05
N GLY A 453 24.29 11.25 2.91
CA GLY A 453 24.30 10.44 1.66
C GLY A 453 24.89 11.16 0.45
N GLY A 454 25.80 12.13 0.68
CA GLY A 454 26.40 12.93 -0.38
C GLY A 454 25.48 13.99 -0.98
N LEU A 455 24.32 14.25 -0.38
CA LEU A 455 23.44 15.34 -0.84
C LEU A 455 24.05 16.71 -0.49
N SER A 456 24.15 17.55 -1.51
CA SER A 456 24.50 18.96 -1.32
C SER A 456 23.36 19.72 -0.60
N PRO A 457 23.67 20.87 0.06
CA PRO A 457 22.64 21.72 0.65
C PRO A 457 21.53 22.12 -0.36
N GLU A 458 21.89 22.29 -1.63
CA GLU A 458 20.94 22.60 -2.70
C GLU A 458 20.00 21.43 -3.03
N GLU A 459 20.54 20.19 -3.08
CA GLU A 459 19.74 18.99 -3.25
C GLU A 459 18.79 18.74 -2.06
N ILE A 460 19.26 19.01 -0.85
CA ILE A 460 18.42 18.95 0.35
C ILE A 460 17.29 19.97 0.26
N ARG A 461 17.57 21.21 -0.16
CA ARG A 461 16.55 22.24 -0.39
C ARG A 461 15.52 21.81 -1.43
N LYS A 462 15.96 21.26 -2.57
CA LYS A 462 15.07 20.73 -3.62
C LYS A 462 14.20 19.58 -3.11
N LEU A 463 14.76 18.68 -2.28
CA LEU A 463 14.03 17.55 -1.69
C LEU A 463 13.01 17.96 -0.64
N THR A 464 13.34 18.97 0.15
CA THR A 464 12.50 19.44 1.26
C THR A 464 11.60 20.62 0.87
N GLY A 465 11.77 21.18 -0.32
CA GLY A 465 11.03 22.36 -0.78
C GLY A 465 11.33 23.63 0.03
N THR A 466 12.53 23.72 0.61
CA THR A 466 12.99 24.87 1.42
C THR A 466 14.22 25.53 0.82
#